data_ef32b3d9e4f4507797b44f85c986005b
#
_entry.id   ef32b3d9e4f4507797b44f85c986005b
#
_cell.length_a   1.000
_cell.length_b   1.000
_cell.length_c   1.000
_cell.angle_alpha   90.00
_cell.angle_beta   90.00
_cell.angle_gamma   90.00
#
_symmetry.space_group_name_H-M   'P 1'
#
loop_
_entity.id
_entity.type
_entity.pdbx_description
1 polymer ?
#
loop_
_entity_poly.entity_id
_entity_poly.type
_entity_poly.pdbx_seq_one_letter_code
_entity_poly.pdbx_strand_id
1 'polypeptide(L)'
;EIMPSLVGSEMCIRDRFSGHAETSAEFIKMNTRKMDALIRATVNDAERAEHAVLRMANDQYRKIVFNAQVYAASGAGTYEKAVDMAAKDFLRAGINCIEYKNGARHGIRDYISMSLSTAGKRAYLTGEGELRREWGESLVIMNKRGNPCPMCAPFVGKVLIDDVWSGGRPDGKHMLMSTAIAKGLYHPRCKDGHTTYFEGISDEGKPYTESERRELIEQYNAEQKRRYAENQSEKFRRMSENFLDEDNRRMYGKKADEWKKRRKIILTIQVEVV
;
A
#
# COMPACT_ATOMS: atom_id res chain seq x y z
N GLU A 1 -19.65 -11.56 -17.85
CA GLU A 1 -19.07 -12.23 -19.02
C GLU A 1 -18.43 -11.15 -19.88
N ILE A 2 -17.12 -11.02 -19.79
CA ILE A 2 -16.32 -10.18 -20.68
C ILE A 2 -16.21 -10.96 -21.98
N MET A 3 -16.78 -10.41 -23.05
CA MET A 3 -16.72 -11.01 -24.39
C MET A 3 -15.28 -11.38 -24.75
N PRO A 4 -14.99 -12.60 -25.11
CA PRO A 4 -13.69 -12.96 -25.65
C PRO A 4 -13.58 -12.43 -27.07
N SER A 5 -12.64 -11.52 -27.25
CA SER A 5 -11.84 -11.27 -28.43
C SER A 5 -12.60 -11.14 -29.78
N LEU A 6 -12.89 -9.89 -30.11
CA LEU A 6 -13.15 -9.47 -31.49
C LEU A 6 -11.96 -9.75 -32.47
N VAL A 7 -10.79 -10.09 -31.96
CA VAL A 7 -9.58 -10.41 -32.75
C VAL A 7 -9.69 -11.76 -33.45
N GLY A 8 -10.47 -12.72 -32.89
CA GLY A 8 -10.72 -14.01 -33.54
C GLY A 8 -11.73 -13.97 -34.69
N SER A 9 -12.61 -12.96 -34.70
CA SER A 9 -13.64 -12.83 -35.76
C SER A 9 -13.12 -12.23 -37.05
N GLU A 10 -12.12 -11.36 -37.00
CA GLU A 10 -11.49 -10.83 -38.23
C GLU A 10 -10.72 -11.90 -39.01
N MET A 11 -10.08 -12.83 -38.33
CA MET A 11 -9.33 -13.91 -38.97
C MET A 11 -10.28 -14.94 -39.62
N CYS A 12 -11.40 -15.27 -38.99
CA CYS A 12 -12.40 -16.19 -39.55
C CYS A 12 -13.21 -15.63 -40.72
N ILE A 13 -13.34 -14.28 -40.80
CA ILE A 13 -14.04 -13.63 -41.91
C ILE A 13 -13.15 -13.53 -43.16
N ARG A 14 -11.87 -13.36 -43.01
CA ARG A 14 -10.90 -13.26 -44.10
C ARG A 14 -10.72 -14.60 -44.86
N ASP A 15 -10.73 -15.73 -44.16
CA ASP A 15 -10.50 -17.04 -44.75
C ASP A 15 -11.71 -17.63 -45.49
N ARG A 16 -12.91 -17.08 -45.23
CA ARG A 16 -14.14 -17.54 -45.93
C ARG A 16 -14.45 -16.87 -47.27
N PHE A 17 -13.78 -15.78 -47.63
CA PHE A 17 -14.08 -14.98 -48.79
C PHE A 17 -13.04 -15.01 -49.91
N SER A 18 -12.06 -15.91 -49.87
CA SER A 18 -11.02 -16.02 -50.90
C SER A 18 -11.49 -16.70 -52.21
N GLY A 19 -12.79 -16.92 -52.43
CA GLY A 19 -13.30 -17.70 -53.54
C GLY A 19 -14.14 -16.97 -54.61
N HIS A 20 -14.51 -15.67 -54.48
CA HIS A 20 -15.31 -14.95 -55.53
C HIS A 20 -14.84 -13.51 -55.68
N ALA A 21 -14.06 -13.26 -56.73
CA ALA A 21 -13.16 -12.14 -56.81
C ALA A 21 -13.70 -10.82 -57.42
N GLU A 22 -14.94 -10.66 -57.87
CA GLU A 22 -15.35 -9.44 -58.58
C GLU A 22 -16.58 -8.68 -58.04
N THR A 23 -17.42 -9.28 -57.24
CA THR A 23 -18.56 -8.58 -56.59
C THR A 23 -18.24 -8.10 -55.18
N SER A 24 -17.05 -8.38 -54.66
CA SER A 24 -16.69 -8.15 -53.26
C SER A 24 -16.13 -6.77 -52.96
N ALA A 25 -15.56 -6.04 -53.91
CA ALA A 25 -14.85 -4.78 -53.63
C ALA A 25 -15.75 -3.61 -53.19
N GLU A 26 -16.99 -3.49 -53.76
CA GLU A 26 -17.96 -2.50 -53.32
C GLU A 26 -18.67 -2.85 -52.03
N PHE A 27 -18.95 -4.12 -51.85
CA PHE A 27 -19.55 -4.66 -50.61
C PHE A 27 -18.57 -4.55 -49.43
N ILE A 28 -17.27 -4.80 -49.65
CA ILE A 28 -16.20 -4.61 -48.67
C ILE A 28 -16.00 -3.13 -48.33
N LYS A 29 -16.03 -2.22 -49.31
CA LYS A 29 -15.96 -0.77 -49.08
C LYS A 29 -17.13 -0.22 -48.28
N MET A 30 -18.32 -0.72 -48.49
CA MET A 30 -19.52 -0.31 -47.73
C MET A 30 -19.55 -0.89 -46.31
N ASN A 31 -18.98 -2.07 -46.11
CA ASN A 31 -18.82 -2.67 -44.78
C ASN A 31 -17.69 -2.03 -43.95
N THR A 32 -16.57 -1.59 -44.59
CA THR A 32 -15.50 -0.93 -43.84
C THR A 32 -15.96 0.38 -43.21
N ARG A 33 -16.75 1.21 -43.90
CA ARG A 33 -17.30 2.44 -43.31
C ARG A 33 -18.25 2.17 -42.12
N LYS A 34 -19.08 1.15 -42.22
CA LYS A 34 -19.96 0.73 -41.10
C LYS A 34 -19.15 0.14 -39.95
N MET A 35 -18.13 -0.65 -40.28
CA MET A 35 -17.20 -1.23 -39.30
C MET A 35 -16.42 -0.14 -38.57
N ASP A 36 -15.85 0.83 -39.30
CA ASP A 36 -15.14 1.98 -38.72
C ASP A 36 -16.05 2.83 -37.83
N ALA A 37 -17.31 3.04 -38.23
CA ALA A 37 -18.29 3.74 -37.41
C ALA A 37 -18.62 2.96 -36.12
N LEU A 38 -18.74 1.63 -36.22
CA LEU A 38 -19.00 0.75 -35.07
C LEU A 38 -17.81 0.70 -34.12
N ILE A 39 -16.59 0.62 -34.66
CA ILE A 39 -15.35 0.66 -33.87
C ILE A 39 -15.24 1.99 -33.13
N ARG A 40 -15.44 3.12 -33.81
CA ARG A 40 -15.43 4.46 -33.18
C ARG A 40 -16.50 4.59 -32.09
N ALA A 41 -17.72 4.11 -32.33
CA ALA A 41 -18.78 4.12 -31.35
C ALA A 41 -18.40 3.26 -30.11
N THR A 42 -17.84 2.08 -30.33
CA THR A 42 -17.40 1.18 -29.26
C THR A 42 -16.24 1.76 -28.46
N VAL A 43 -15.27 2.40 -29.14
CA VAL A 43 -14.15 3.10 -28.45
C VAL A 43 -14.68 4.25 -27.60
N ASN A 44 -15.58 5.09 -28.14
CA ASN A 44 -16.18 6.19 -27.39
C ASN A 44 -17.02 5.70 -26.19
N ASP A 45 -17.73 4.60 -26.34
CA ASP A 45 -18.50 4.00 -25.24
C ASP A 45 -17.57 3.39 -24.20
N ALA A 46 -16.46 2.76 -24.62
CA ALA A 46 -15.45 2.24 -23.71
C ALA A 46 -14.75 3.36 -22.91
N GLU A 47 -14.40 4.47 -23.54
CA GLU A 47 -13.83 5.65 -22.85
C GLU A 47 -14.82 6.25 -21.84
N ARG A 48 -16.10 6.37 -22.20
CA ARG A 48 -17.13 6.83 -21.25
C ARG A 48 -17.33 5.87 -20.09
N ALA A 49 -17.31 4.56 -20.36
CA ALA A 49 -17.40 3.53 -19.34
C ALA A 49 -16.18 3.55 -18.40
N GLU A 50 -14.97 3.73 -18.94
CA GLU A 50 -13.74 3.87 -18.16
C GLU A 50 -13.82 5.02 -17.15
N HIS A 51 -14.24 6.20 -17.59
CA HIS A 51 -14.41 7.35 -16.69
C HIS A 51 -15.51 7.15 -15.64
N ALA A 52 -16.56 6.42 -15.96
CA ALA A 52 -17.62 6.09 -15.01
C ALA A 52 -17.13 5.05 -13.97
N VAL A 53 -16.40 4.01 -14.42
CA VAL A 53 -15.81 2.98 -13.56
C VAL A 53 -14.78 3.59 -12.62
N LEU A 54 -13.91 4.48 -13.12
CA LEU A 54 -12.90 5.16 -12.30
C LEU A 54 -13.53 6.02 -11.21
N ARG A 55 -14.59 6.78 -11.51
CA ARG A 55 -15.34 7.56 -10.52
C ARG A 55 -16.01 6.66 -9.49
N MET A 56 -16.71 5.63 -9.92
CA MET A 56 -17.38 4.68 -9.05
C MET A 56 -16.39 3.95 -8.13
N ALA A 57 -15.24 3.52 -8.67
CA ALA A 57 -14.19 2.88 -7.90
C ALA A 57 -13.59 3.82 -6.85
N ASN A 58 -13.39 5.10 -7.18
CA ASN A 58 -12.87 6.10 -6.25
C ASN A 58 -13.87 6.40 -5.12
N ASP A 59 -15.15 6.52 -5.44
CA ASP A 59 -16.20 6.78 -4.45
C ASP A 59 -16.42 5.58 -3.53
N GLN A 60 -16.44 4.37 -4.07
CA GLN A 60 -16.47 3.13 -3.27
C GLN A 60 -15.25 3.01 -2.36
N TYR A 61 -14.06 3.31 -2.88
CA TYR A 61 -12.83 3.32 -2.13
C TYR A 61 -12.92 4.25 -0.91
N ARG A 62 -13.29 5.50 -1.13
CA ARG A 62 -13.44 6.51 -0.05
C ARG A 62 -14.46 6.07 0.99
N LYS A 63 -15.60 5.56 0.56
CA LYS A 63 -16.67 5.08 1.45
C LYS A 63 -16.22 3.90 2.31
N ILE A 64 -15.52 2.92 1.72
CA ILE A 64 -15.04 1.74 2.46
C ILE A 64 -13.99 2.15 3.50
N VAL A 65 -13.01 2.99 3.12
CA VAL A 65 -11.99 3.46 4.07
C VAL A 65 -12.61 4.29 5.19
N PHE A 66 -13.53 5.20 4.86
CA PHE A 66 -14.24 6.02 5.85
C PHE A 66 -15.02 5.15 6.86
N ASN A 67 -15.80 4.18 6.38
CA ASN A 67 -16.58 3.30 7.25
C ASN A 67 -15.67 2.50 8.20
N ALA A 68 -14.53 2.01 7.70
CA ALA A 68 -13.57 1.29 8.52
C ALA A 68 -12.90 2.18 9.58
N GLN A 69 -12.61 3.44 9.23
CA GLN A 69 -12.08 4.43 10.18
C GLN A 69 -13.10 4.76 11.28
N VAL A 70 -14.36 5.01 10.90
CA VAL A 70 -15.45 5.25 11.86
C VAL A 70 -15.62 4.04 12.78
N TYR A 71 -15.64 2.82 12.25
CA TYR A 71 -15.75 1.60 13.05
C TYR A 71 -14.59 1.45 14.03
N ALA A 72 -13.36 1.67 13.58
CA ALA A 72 -12.18 1.62 14.44
C ALA A 72 -12.16 2.71 15.52
N ALA A 73 -12.60 3.94 15.18
CA ALA A 73 -12.62 5.08 16.09
C ALA A 73 -13.77 5.04 17.11
N SER A 74 -14.90 4.42 16.75
CA SER A 74 -16.09 4.34 17.63
C SER A 74 -15.94 3.35 18.79
N GLY A 75 -14.87 2.54 18.80
CA GLY A 75 -14.70 1.46 19.78
C GLY A 75 -15.68 0.28 19.59
N ALA A 76 -16.44 0.25 18.48
CA ALA A 76 -17.40 -0.81 18.19
C ALA A 76 -16.77 -2.19 17.95
N GLY A 77 -15.45 -2.23 17.72
CA GLY A 77 -14.72 -3.46 17.54
C GLY A 77 -13.20 -3.27 17.49
N THR A 78 -12.49 -4.37 17.26
CA THR A 78 -11.03 -4.33 17.19
C THR A 78 -10.54 -3.76 15.86
N TYR A 79 -9.30 -3.30 15.86
CA TYR A 79 -8.62 -2.83 14.65
C TYR A 79 -8.59 -3.91 13.55
N GLU A 80 -8.34 -5.17 13.92
CA GLU A 80 -8.32 -6.30 12.99
C GLU A 80 -9.69 -6.51 12.33
N LYS A 81 -10.79 -6.37 13.11
CA LYS A 81 -12.15 -6.43 12.56
C LYS A 81 -12.43 -5.30 11.57
N ALA A 82 -11.95 -4.08 11.85
CA ALA A 82 -12.06 -2.95 10.92
C ALA A 82 -11.32 -3.21 9.60
N VAL A 83 -10.11 -3.77 9.67
CA VAL A 83 -9.31 -4.17 8.49
C VAL A 83 -10.01 -5.26 7.70
N ASP A 84 -10.52 -6.30 8.36
CA ASP A 84 -11.21 -7.41 7.68
C ASP A 84 -12.54 -6.96 7.04
N MET A 85 -13.29 -6.09 7.70
CA MET A 85 -14.51 -5.50 7.15
C MET A 85 -14.23 -4.73 5.86
N ALA A 86 -13.25 -3.81 5.89
CA ALA A 86 -12.86 -3.06 4.71
C ALA A 86 -12.29 -3.96 3.60
N ALA A 87 -11.44 -4.94 3.95
CA ALA A 87 -10.90 -5.89 2.97
C ALA A 87 -12.00 -6.68 2.28
N LYS A 88 -13.01 -7.15 3.03
CA LYS A 88 -14.18 -7.84 2.49
C LYS A 88 -14.96 -6.96 1.50
N ASP A 89 -15.18 -5.70 1.84
CA ASP A 89 -15.92 -4.77 0.98
C ASP A 89 -15.14 -4.43 -0.30
N PHE A 90 -13.82 -4.25 -0.21
CA PHE A 90 -12.98 -4.08 -1.39
C PHE A 90 -12.96 -5.31 -2.29
N LEU A 91 -12.82 -6.51 -1.72
CA LEU A 91 -12.84 -7.75 -2.49
C LEU A 91 -14.20 -7.99 -3.16
N ARG A 92 -15.30 -7.64 -2.49
CA ARG A 92 -16.65 -7.67 -3.10
C ARG A 92 -16.79 -6.71 -4.27
N ALA A 93 -16.13 -5.56 -4.19
CA ALA A 93 -16.06 -4.59 -5.28
C ALA A 93 -15.06 -4.97 -6.39
N GLY A 94 -14.40 -6.14 -6.30
CA GLY A 94 -13.40 -6.59 -7.28
C GLY A 94 -12.03 -5.91 -7.15
N ILE A 95 -11.81 -5.14 -6.08
CA ILE A 95 -10.56 -4.42 -5.84
C ILE A 95 -9.66 -5.27 -4.95
N ASN A 96 -8.63 -5.87 -5.52
CA ASN A 96 -7.70 -6.77 -4.81
C ASN A 96 -6.32 -6.16 -4.53
N CYS A 97 -5.96 -5.09 -5.19
CA CYS A 97 -4.70 -4.37 -4.97
C CYS A 97 -4.86 -2.88 -5.29
N ILE A 98 -3.94 -2.09 -4.73
CA ILE A 98 -3.76 -0.67 -5.05
C ILE A 98 -2.45 -0.53 -5.82
N GLU A 99 -2.51 0.15 -6.95
CA GLU A 99 -1.34 0.53 -7.72
C GLU A 99 -0.98 1.99 -7.45
N TYR A 100 0.27 2.23 -7.08
CA TYR A 100 0.80 3.57 -6.87
C TYR A 100 1.28 4.18 -8.19
N LYS A 101 1.44 5.51 -8.22
CA LYS A 101 1.93 6.25 -9.39
C LYS A 101 3.27 5.74 -9.95
N ASN A 102 4.09 5.12 -9.12
CA ASN A 102 5.37 4.50 -9.51
C ASN A 102 5.21 3.05 -10.01
N GLY A 103 4.00 2.57 -10.23
CA GLY A 103 3.70 1.19 -10.67
C GLY A 103 3.78 0.12 -9.58
N ALA A 104 4.12 0.48 -8.35
CA ALA A 104 4.15 -0.48 -7.25
C ALA A 104 2.74 -0.90 -6.84
N ARG A 105 2.52 -2.22 -6.75
CA ARG A 105 1.23 -2.81 -6.35
C ARG A 105 1.28 -3.33 -4.93
N HIS A 106 0.31 -2.93 -4.14
CA HIS A 106 0.13 -3.39 -2.76
C HIS A 106 -1.20 -4.11 -2.62
N GLY A 107 -1.19 -5.25 -1.93
CA GLY A 107 -2.41 -5.97 -1.62
C GLY A 107 -3.37 -5.09 -0.82
N ILE A 108 -4.67 -5.23 -1.07
CA ILE A 108 -5.68 -4.35 -0.47
C ILE A 108 -5.66 -4.40 1.06
N ARG A 109 -5.46 -5.57 1.65
CA ARG A 109 -5.36 -5.75 3.11
C ARG A 109 -4.20 -4.94 3.71
N ASP A 110 -3.02 -5.02 3.09
CA ASP A 110 -1.83 -4.27 3.54
C ASP A 110 -2.03 -2.76 3.43
N TYR A 111 -2.68 -2.33 2.34
CA TYR A 111 -3.01 -0.92 2.14
C TYR A 111 -3.99 -0.40 3.20
N ILE A 112 -5.07 -1.13 3.47
CA ILE A 112 -6.06 -0.75 4.48
C ILE A 112 -5.41 -0.70 5.87
N SER A 113 -4.66 -1.73 6.24
CA SER A 113 -3.92 -1.77 7.50
C SER A 113 -2.98 -0.57 7.66
N MET A 114 -2.27 -0.20 6.59
CA MET A 114 -1.44 1.01 6.56
C MET A 114 -2.26 2.28 6.74
N SER A 115 -3.35 2.43 6.01
CA SER A 115 -4.21 3.61 6.04
C SER A 115 -4.83 3.83 7.44
N LEU A 116 -5.42 2.79 8.01
CA LEU A 116 -6.04 2.84 9.34
C LEU A 116 -5.02 3.12 10.44
N SER A 117 -3.85 2.44 10.42
CA SER A 117 -2.82 2.68 11.42
C SER A 117 -2.24 4.10 11.33
N THR A 118 -2.10 4.63 10.12
CA THR A 118 -1.61 6.00 9.91
C THR A 118 -2.64 7.03 10.38
N ALA A 119 -3.92 6.82 10.08
CA ALA A 119 -5.00 7.71 10.52
C ALA A 119 -5.15 7.70 12.04
N GLY A 120 -5.16 6.51 12.67
CA GLY A 120 -5.21 6.37 14.13
C GLY A 120 -4.01 7.05 14.81
N LYS A 121 -2.80 6.88 14.25
CA LYS A 121 -1.60 7.55 14.78
C LYS A 121 -1.70 9.07 14.68
N ARG A 122 -2.16 9.60 13.57
CA ARG A 122 -2.36 11.05 13.40
C ARG A 122 -3.40 11.60 14.36
N ALA A 123 -4.53 10.93 14.54
CA ALA A 123 -5.55 11.32 15.49
C ALA A 123 -4.99 11.35 16.93
N TYR A 124 -4.25 10.31 17.33
CA TYR A 124 -3.59 10.26 18.62
C TYR A 124 -2.61 11.43 18.82
N LEU A 125 -1.71 11.68 17.86
CA LEU A 125 -0.75 12.77 17.94
C LEU A 125 -1.41 14.15 17.98
N THR A 126 -2.53 14.32 17.27
CA THR A 126 -3.32 15.56 17.32
C THR A 126 -3.93 15.76 18.72
N GLY A 127 -4.55 14.73 19.30
CA GLY A 127 -5.12 14.83 20.66
C GLY A 127 -4.06 15.12 21.72
N GLU A 128 -2.92 14.44 21.66
CA GLU A 128 -1.78 14.71 22.55
C GLU A 128 -1.21 16.13 22.36
N GLY A 129 -1.15 16.61 21.12
CA GLY A 129 -0.70 17.95 20.80
C GLY A 129 -1.62 19.03 21.33
N GLU A 130 -2.95 18.84 21.24
CA GLU A 130 -3.93 19.75 21.82
C GLU A 130 -3.77 19.84 23.34
N LEU A 131 -3.62 18.70 24.02
CA LEU A 131 -3.40 18.66 25.45
C LEU A 131 -2.11 19.41 25.87
N ARG A 132 -1.02 19.19 25.13
CA ARG A 132 0.25 19.93 25.37
C ARG A 132 0.08 21.42 25.16
N ARG A 133 -0.69 21.83 24.15
CA ARG A 133 -0.99 23.24 23.88
C ARG A 133 -1.76 23.89 25.04
N GLU A 134 -2.70 23.16 25.64
CA GLU A 134 -3.42 23.62 26.85
C GLU A 134 -2.49 23.81 28.05
N TRP A 135 -1.48 22.95 28.17
CA TRP A 135 -0.47 23.08 29.23
C TRP A 135 0.61 24.13 28.94
N GLY A 136 0.64 24.70 27.73
CA GLY A 136 1.67 25.63 27.31
C GLY A 136 3.01 24.96 26.98
N GLU A 137 2.98 23.62 26.82
CA GLU A 137 4.17 22.81 26.55
C GLU A 137 4.27 22.44 25.08
N SER A 138 5.50 22.45 24.54
CA SER A 138 5.74 22.08 23.16
C SER A 138 6.98 21.19 22.97
N LEU A 139 7.75 20.98 24.03
CA LEU A 139 8.90 20.10 23.97
C LEU A 139 8.45 18.65 24.10
N VAL A 140 8.98 17.81 23.22
CA VAL A 140 8.70 16.38 23.19
C VAL A 140 9.99 15.60 22.98
N ILE A 141 10.07 14.42 23.57
CA ILE A 141 11.21 13.52 23.39
C ILE A 141 10.78 12.29 22.61
N MET A 142 11.55 11.94 21.58
CA MET A 142 11.30 10.74 20.79
C MET A 142 11.64 9.48 21.57
N ASN A 143 10.66 8.63 21.79
CA ASN A 143 10.78 7.43 22.60
C ASN A 143 11.75 6.40 21.97
N LYS A 144 12.65 5.84 22.79
CA LYS A 144 13.50 4.71 22.37
C LYS A 144 12.67 3.43 22.41
N ARG A 145 12.57 2.76 21.28
CA ARG A 145 11.86 1.51 21.11
C ARG A 145 12.82 0.43 20.60
N GLY A 146 12.61 -0.83 20.97
CA GLY A 146 13.53 -1.92 20.65
C GLY A 146 13.78 -2.19 19.16
N ASN A 147 12.92 -1.70 18.25
CA ASN A 147 13.07 -1.89 16.80
C ASN A 147 12.49 -0.70 16.01
N PRO A 148 13.16 0.46 16.01
CA PRO A 148 12.77 1.58 15.15
C PRO A 148 13.12 1.26 13.70
N CYS A 149 12.39 1.88 12.76
CA CYS A 149 12.78 1.81 11.36
C CYS A 149 14.00 2.71 11.08
N PRO A 150 14.79 2.46 10.02
CA PRO A 150 15.95 3.27 9.67
C PRO A 150 15.65 4.77 9.49
N MET A 151 14.44 5.11 9.06
CA MET A 151 14.02 6.51 8.86
C MET A 151 13.77 7.24 10.17
N CYS A 152 13.25 6.56 11.19
CA CYS A 152 12.93 7.15 12.49
C CYS A 152 14.10 7.06 13.49
N ALA A 153 14.98 6.07 13.35
CA ALA A 153 16.13 5.85 14.24
C ALA A 153 17.02 7.09 14.49
N PRO A 154 17.26 8.00 13.52
CA PRO A 154 18.05 9.22 13.74
C PRO A 154 17.41 10.21 14.71
N PHE A 155 16.12 10.13 14.97
CA PHE A 155 15.38 11.05 15.85
C PHE A 155 15.16 10.48 17.24
N VAL A 156 15.30 9.19 17.44
CA VAL A 156 15.06 8.52 18.72
C VAL A 156 15.99 9.07 19.81
N GLY A 157 15.41 9.35 20.98
CA GLY A 157 16.11 9.95 22.11
C GLY A 157 16.42 11.44 21.97
N LYS A 158 15.98 12.10 20.90
CA LYS A 158 16.15 13.53 20.72
C LYS A 158 14.94 14.30 21.19
N VAL A 159 15.21 15.46 21.79
CA VAL A 159 14.17 16.44 22.11
C VAL A 159 13.87 17.26 20.87
N LEU A 160 12.60 17.42 20.56
CA LEU A 160 12.08 18.17 19.42
C LEU A 160 11.06 19.19 19.92
N ILE A 161 10.86 20.25 19.15
CA ILE A 161 9.75 21.18 19.35
C ILE A 161 8.58 20.70 18.49
N ASP A 162 7.43 20.46 19.11
CA ASP A 162 6.22 20.10 18.42
C ASP A 162 5.50 21.36 17.89
N ASP A 163 5.93 21.80 16.72
CA ASP A 163 5.32 22.90 15.96
C ASP A 163 4.12 22.46 15.11
N VAL A 164 3.87 21.16 15.00
CA VAL A 164 2.85 20.58 14.14
C VAL A 164 1.52 20.42 14.87
N TRP A 165 1.53 19.86 16.08
CA TRP A 165 0.33 19.52 16.84
C TRP A 165 0.10 20.42 18.05
N SER A 166 1.17 20.85 18.75
CA SER A 166 1.06 21.75 19.90
C SER A 166 1.35 23.21 19.57
N GLY A 167 1.85 23.53 18.37
CA GLY A 167 2.08 24.90 17.93
C GLY A 167 3.33 25.56 18.55
N GLY A 168 4.33 24.74 18.90
CA GLY A 168 5.62 25.23 19.45
C GLY A 168 6.36 26.18 18.50
N ARG A 169 7.15 27.09 19.07
CA ARG A 169 7.94 28.06 18.32
C ARG A 169 9.44 27.68 18.38
N PRO A 170 10.21 27.99 17.32
CA PRO A 170 11.66 27.75 17.32
C PRO A 170 12.36 28.40 18.49
N ASP A 171 13.22 27.69 19.20
CA ASP A 171 14.06 28.17 20.31
C ASP A 171 15.56 28.30 19.94
N GLY A 172 15.91 27.94 18.71
CA GLY A 172 17.31 27.94 18.23
C GLY A 172 18.15 26.77 18.74
N LYS A 173 17.65 25.94 19.67
CA LYS A 173 18.37 24.81 20.29
C LYS A 173 17.83 23.47 19.77
N HIS A 174 16.54 23.31 19.68
CA HIS A 174 15.89 22.06 19.33
C HIS A 174 15.38 22.06 17.90
N MET A 175 15.39 20.88 17.27
CA MET A 175 14.84 20.70 15.92
C MET A 175 13.32 20.74 15.97
N LEU A 176 12.70 21.37 14.97
CA LEU A 176 11.25 21.34 14.78
C LEU A 176 10.74 19.96 14.36
N MET A 177 9.58 19.57 14.86
CA MET A 177 8.89 18.34 14.47
C MET A 177 8.56 18.33 12.98
N SER A 178 8.12 19.47 12.41
CA SER A 178 7.90 19.62 10.97
C SER A 178 9.13 19.29 10.13
N THR A 179 10.31 19.72 10.58
CA THR A 179 11.59 19.40 9.93
C THR A 179 11.92 17.92 10.04
N ALA A 180 11.68 17.30 11.20
CA ALA A 180 11.88 15.87 11.38
C ALA A 180 10.92 15.04 10.50
N ILE A 181 9.66 15.46 10.37
CA ILE A 181 8.66 14.83 9.49
C ILE A 181 9.10 14.95 8.02
N ALA A 182 9.57 16.10 7.58
CA ALA A 182 10.11 16.30 6.24
C ALA A 182 11.31 15.39 5.93
N LYS A 183 12.07 15.01 6.97
CA LYS A 183 13.18 14.04 6.87
C LYS A 183 12.76 12.57 7.05
N GLY A 184 11.45 12.29 7.14
CA GLY A 184 10.91 10.95 7.15
C GLY A 184 10.39 10.43 8.49
N LEU A 185 10.40 11.23 9.56
CA LEU A 185 9.74 10.87 10.80
C LEU A 185 8.21 10.74 10.57
N TYR A 186 7.57 9.81 11.26
CA TYR A 186 6.13 9.55 11.15
C TYR A 186 5.64 9.22 9.73
N HIS A 187 6.50 8.57 8.94
CA HIS A 187 6.10 8.01 7.64
C HIS A 187 4.86 7.08 7.77
N PRO A 188 4.15 6.77 6.68
CA PRO A 188 3.05 5.83 6.72
C PRO A 188 3.43 4.53 7.44
N ARG A 189 2.55 4.05 8.34
CA ARG A 189 2.79 2.86 9.18
C ARG A 189 3.87 3.02 10.26
N CYS A 190 4.29 4.24 10.56
CA CYS A 190 5.25 4.48 11.63
C CYS A 190 4.69 4.05 12.98
N LYS A 191 5.48 3.29 13.75
CA LYS A 191 5.14 2.81 15.09
C LYS A 191 5.80 3.63 16.20
N ASP A 192 6.73 4.52 15.86
CA ASP A 192 7.44 5.34 16.82
C ASP A 192 6.53 6.43 17.39
N GLY A 193 6.81 6.88 18.60
CA GLY A 193 6.06 7.87 19.32
C GLY A 193 6.97 8.81 20.07
N HIS A 194 6.39 9.87 20.60
CA HIS A 194 7.06 10.78 21.50
C HIS A 194 6.23 10.96 22.79
N THR A 195 6.87 11.46 23.82
CA THR A 195 6.22 11.89 25.06
C THR A 195 6.57 13.36 25.33
N THR A 196 5.75 14.03 26.15
CA THR A 196 6.05 15.39 26.59
C THR A 196 7.39 15.41 27.33
N TYR A 197 8.21 16.40 27.05
CA TYR A 197 9.51 16.60 27.71
C TYR A 197 9.43 17.88 28.56
N PHE A 198 9.69 17.74 29.85
CA PHE A 198 9.77 18.85 30.79
C PHE A 198 11.25 19.11 31.09
N GLU A 199 11.72 20.29 30.71
CA GLU A 199 13.14 20.69 30.92
C GLU A 199 13.49 20.69 32.42
N GLY A 200 14.56 20.02 32.77
CA GLY A 200 15.01 19.86 34.15
C GLY A 200 14.26 18.80 34.99
N ILE A 201 13.23 18.19 34.48
CA ILE A 201 12.44 17.13 35.16
C ILE A 201 12.54 15.81 34.41
N SER A 202 12.36 15.83 33.09
CA SER A 202 12.43 14.64 32.27
C SER A 202 13.85 14.20 32.03
N ASP A 203 14.09 12.90 32.05
CA ASP A 203 15.38 12.35 31.67
C ASP A 203 15.68 12.65 30.19
N GLU A 204 16.92 13.06 29.92
CA GLU A 204 17.39 13.16 28.54
C GLU A 204 17.43 11.78 27.90
N GLY A 205 16.86 11.67 26.71
CA GLY A 205 16.86 10.42 25.98
C GLY A 205 18.25 10.01 25.54
N LYS A 206 18.52 8.72 25.56
CA LYS A 206 19.77 8.16 25.01
C LYS A 206 19.57 7.81 23.55
N PRO A 207 20.14 8.57 22.59
CA PRO A 207 20.09 8.21 21.16
C PRO A 207 20.74 6.84 20.95
N TYR A 208 20.40 6.20 19.83
CA TYR A 208 21.12 5.00 19.42
C TYR A 208 22.57 5.34 19.06
N THR A 209 23.50 4.52 19.52
CA THR A 209 24.89 4.52 19.08
C THR A 209 24.98 4.12 17.59
N GLU A 210 26.13 4.35 16.98
CA GLU A 210 26.35 4.00 15.58
C GLU A 210 26.28 2.47 15.35
N SER A 211 26.79 1.67 16.31
CA SER A 211 26.67 0.21 16.27
C SER A 211 25.24 -0.26 16.39
N GLU A 212 24.48 0.24 17.38
CA GLU A 212 23.06 -0.09 17.54
C GLU A 212 22.26 0.27 16.26
N ARG A 213 22.56 1.40 15.60
CA ARG A 213 21.89 1.77 14.35
C ARG A 213 22.18 0.81 13.21
N ARG A 214 23.43 0.34 13.07
CA ARG A 214 23.77 -0.65 12.04
C ARG A 214 23.03 -1.96 12.25
N GLU A 215 23.04 -2.48 13.46
CA GLU A 215 22.31 -3.70 13.82
C GLU A 215 20.81 -3.58 13.52
N LEU A 216 20.19 -2.45 13.89
CA LEU A 216 18.79 -2.18 13.61
C LEU A 216 18.48 -2.12 12.11
N ILE A 217 19.38 -1.54 11.29
CA ILE A 217 19.23 -1.51 9.84
C ILE A 217 19.35 -2.92 9.26
N GLU A 218 20.27 -3.73 9.74
CA GLU A 218 20.42 -5.12 9.29
C GLU A 218 19.20 -5.96 9.64
N GLN A 219 18.71 -5.87 10.87
CA GLN A 219 17.48 -6.55 11.31
C GLN A 219 16.27 -6.11 10.49
N TYR A 220 16.10 -4.80 10.25
CA TYR A 220 15.04 -4.27 9.42
C TYR A 220 15.11 -4.81 7.98
N ASN A 221 16.30 -4.79 7.37
CA ASN A 221 16.50 -5.29 6.02
C ASN A 221 16.23 -6.79 5.91
N ALA A 222 16.62 -7.57 6.91
CA ALA A 222 16.35 -9.00 6.96
C ALA A 222 14.84 -9.27 7.08
N GLU A 223 14.11 -8.51 7.92
CA GLU A 223 12.66 -8.61 8.03
C GLU A 223 11.97 -8.24 6.70
N GLN A 224 12.41 -7.18 6.00
CA GLN A 224 11.85 -6.82 4.69
C GLN A 224 12.08 -7.93 3.65
N LYS A 225 13.27 -8.52 3.60
CA LYS A 225 13.55 -9.66 2.71
C LYS A 225 12.66 -10.86 3.04
N ARG A 226 12.44 -11.17 4.30
CA ARG A 226 11.55 -12.24 4.76
C ARG A 226 10.11 -12.00 4.31
N ARG A 227 9.57 -10.80 4.54
CA ARG A 227 8.21 -10.41 4.11
C ARG A 227 8.06 -10.46 2.59
N TYR A 228 9.07 -10.02 1.86
CA TYR A 228 9.06 -10.12 0.41
C TYR A 228 8.99 -11.58 -0.06
N ALA A 229 9.81 -12.46 0.53
CA ALA A 229 9.79 -13.90 0.20
C ALA A 229 8.42 -14.54 0.52
N GLU A 230 7.80 -14.17 1.63
CA GLU A 230 6.46 -14.62 2.01
C GLU A 230 5.39 -14.18 1.00
N ASN A 231 5.39 -12.90 0.62
CA ASN A 231 4.47 -12.34 -0.37
C ASN A 231 4.65 -12.99 -1.76
N GLN A 232 5.89 -13.30 -2.16
CA GLN A 232 6.16 -13.99 -3.42
C GLN A 232 5.67 -15.44 -3.38
N SER A 233 5.92 -16.17 -2.28
CA SER A 233 5.41 -17.53 -2.11
C SER A 233 3.89 -17.56 -2.20
N GLU A 234 3.21 -16.66 -1.51
CA GLU A 234 1.75 -16.55 -1.51
C GLU A 234 1.21 -16.17 -2.91
N LYS A 235 1.87 -15.24 -3.61
CA LYS A 235 1.53 -14.88 -4.98
C LYS A 235 1.58 -16.07 -5.91
N PHE A 236 2.68 -16.82 -5.91
CA PHE A 236 2.84 -17.97 -6.80
C PHE A 236 1.95 -19.14 -6.40
N ARG A 237 1.66 -19.32 -5.11
CA ARG A 237 0.67 -20.29 -4.65
C ARG A 237 -0.72 -19.98 -5.24
N ARG A 238 -1.19 -18.75 -5.12
CA ARG A 238 -2.48 -18.33 -5.72
C ARG A 238 -2.51 -18.52 -7.24
N MET A 239 -1.40 -18.25 -7.93
CA MET A 239 -1.30 -18.51 -9.36
C MET A 239 -1.42 -20.01 -9.66
N SER A 240 -0.69 -20.86 -8.92
CA SER A 240 -0.77 -22.30 -9.07
C SER A 240 -2.20 -22.86 -8.86
N GLU A 241 -2.94 -22.32 -7.89
CA GLU A 241 -4.30 -22.76 -7.57
C GLU A 241 -5.36 -22.33 -8.60
N ASN A 242 -5.13 -21.22 -9.30
CA ASN A 242 -6.14 -20.61 -10.18
C ASN A 242 -5.90 -20.83 -11.68
N PHE A 243 -4.76 -21.37 -12.10
CA PHE A 243 -4.55 -21.72 -13.51
C PHE A 243 -5.27 -23.02 -13.87
N LEU A 244 -5.82 -23.09 -15.09
CA LEU A 244 -6.47 -24.29 -15.62
C LEU A 244 -5.45 -25.25 -16.24
N ASP A 245 -4.41 -24.71 -16.86
CA ASP A 245 -3.33 -25.47 -17.49
C ASP A 245 -2.43 -26.15 -16.44
N GLU A 246 -2.22 -27.46 -16.59
CA GLU A 246 -1.47 -28.26 -15.61
C GLU A 246 0.02 -27.90 -15.53
N ASP A 247 0.65 -27.57 -16.65
CA ASP A 247 2.07 -27.21 -16.68
C ASP A 247 2.28 -25.87 -15.99
N ASN A 248 1.38 -24.91 -16.19
CA ASN A 248 1.38 -23.64 -15.46
C ASN A 248 1.16 -23.86 -13.96
N ARG A 249 0.20 -24.68 -13.56
CA ARG A 249 -0.04 -25.03 -12.14
C ARG A 249 1.21 -25.60 -11.49
N ARG A 250 1.85 -26.57 -12.15
CA ARG A 250 3.08 -27.22 -11.67
C ARG A 250 4.25 -26.25 -11.60
N MET A 251 4.43 -25.42 -12.62
CA MET A 251 5.49 -24.41 -12.68
C MET A 251 5.37 -23.39 -11.54
N TYR A 252 4.18 -22.83 -11.33
CA TYR A 252 3.97 -21.84 -10.26
C TYR A 252 3.97 -22.46 -8.87
N GLY A 253 3.56 -23.71 -8.71
CA GLY A 253 3.71 -24.48 -7.48
C GLY A 253 5.18 -24.62 -7.06
N LYS A 254 6.05 -25.01 -8.00
CA LYS A 254 7.51 -25.07 -7.76
C LYS A 254 8.08 -23.71 -7.33
N LYS A 255 7.68 -22.61 -8.02
CA LYS A 255 8.12 -21.26 -7.66
C LYS A 255 7.64 -20.86 -6.26
N ALA A 256 6.43 -21.22 -5.86
CA ALA A 256 5.93 -20.97 -4.51
C ALA A 256 6.78 -21.68 -3.44
N ASP A 257 7.13 -22.95 -3.67
CA ASP A 257 7.98 -23.74 -2.77
C ASP A 257 9.41 -23.21 -2.69
N GLU A 258 9.97 -22.75 -3.80
CA GLU A 258 11.30 -22.11 -3.80
C GLU A 258 11.31 -20.85 -2.91
N TRP A 259 10.31 -19.99 -3.02
CA TRP A 259 10.20 -18.80 -2.17
C TRP A 259 9.95 -19.15 -0.71
N LYS A 260 9.19 -20.21 -0.44
CA LYS A 260 8.99 -20.75 0.92
C LYS A 260 10.30 -21.25 1.54
N LYS A 261 11.15 -21.91 0.75
CA LYS A 261 12.49 -22.32 1.19
C LYS A 261 13.39 -21.11 1.47
N ARG A 262 13.41 -20.11 0.57
CA ARG A 262 14.18 -18.87 0.78
C ARG A 262 13.76 -18.15 2.07
N ARG A 263 12.46 -18.08 2.37
CA ARG A 263 11.97 -17.52 3.63
C ARG A 263 12.54 -18.25 4.87
N LYS A 264 12.59 -19.60 4.83
CA LYS A 264 13.16 -20.40 5.93
C LYS A 264 14.66 -20.10 6.14
N ILE A 265 15.44 -20.01 5.05
CA ILE A 265 16.87 -19.71 5.13
C ILE A 265 17.10 -18.33 5.77
N ILE A 266 16.31 -17.32 5.40
CA ILE A 266 16.41 -15.97 6.00
C ILE A 266 16.12 -16.02 7.52
N LEU A 267 15.17 -16.85 7.96
CA LEU A 267 14.87 -17.05 9.39
C LEU A 267 16.04 -17.70 10.15
N THR A 268 16.67 -18.72 9.57
CA THR A 268 17.79 -19.42 10.22
C THR A 268 18.98 -18.49 10.43
N ILE A 269 19.32 -17.68 9.44
CA ILE A 269 20.42 -16.70 9.54
C ILE A 269 20.14 -15.64 10.65
N GLN A 270 18.87 -15.27 10.90
CA GLN A 270 18.53 -14.32 11.96
C GLN A 270 18.66 -14.91 13.36
N VAL A 271 18.48 -16.21 13.53
CA VAL A 271 18.59 -16.90 14.83
C VAL A 271 20.05 -17.14 15.23
N GLU A 272 20.95 -17.26 14.25
CA GLU A 272 22.39 -17.46 14.52
C GLU A 272 23.15 -16.17 14.84
N VAL A 273 22.52 -14.99 14.63
CA VAL A 273 23.13 -13.66 14.86
C VAL A 273 22.67 -13.02 16.19
N VAL A 274 21.71 -13.64 16.89
CA VAL A 274 21.22 -13.23 18.23
C VAL A 274 21.83 -14.14 19.30
#